data_f983f8f95e1d6d6b48b6066f647934b2
#
_entry.id   f983f8f95e1d6d6b48b6066f647934b2
#
_cell.length_a   1.000
_cell.length_b   1.000
_cell.length_c   1.000
_cell.angle_alpha   90.00
_cell.angle_beta   90.00
_cell.angle_gamma   90.00
#
_symmetry.space_group_name_H-M   'P 1'
#
loop_
_entity.id
_entity.type
_entity.pdbx_description
1 polymer ?
#
loop_
_entity_poly.entity_id
_entity_poly.type
_entity_poly.pdbx_seq_one_letter_code
_entity_poly.pdbx_strand_id
1 'polypeptide(L)'
;MAQIELDLSHSYVAHPQTDEDYALLPLKFTFRDGGAYALLGPSGCGKTTLLNCVSGLLRPSHGRILFDGQDVTAKTPQARNIAQVFQFPVVYDTMTVADNLAFPLRNRGIPPDRIRERVGRIAEMLEMSSVLDRRASGLTADAKQKISLGRGLVRSDVSAILFDEPLTVIDPQLKWELRRKLKEIHHEFKLTLIYVTHDQTEALTFADQVMVMARGRAVQVGSADDLFERPAHTFVGHFIGSPGMNFLPAQWRDGGLMVGQARVEGASGDLATKLRDAGPVKLGVRPEYLRVAEPGAAGAVPMRVDRVQDVGTYTLLVADFEGTAVRARLGSNIVPVAAGGTVWLSVLNPHTCFYRDEVLIP
;
A
#
# COMPACT_ATOMS: atom_id res chain seq x y z
N MET A 1 15.24 -3.21 17.69
CA MET A 1 15.47 -2.89 16.29
C MET A 1 15.81 -1.40 16.17
N ALA A 2 15.76 -0.79 15.02
CA ALA A 2 16.20 0.62 14.88
C ALA A 2 15.07 1.51 14.36
N GLN A 3 15.05 2.77 14.82
CA GLN A 3 14.37 3.87 14.14
C GLN A 3 15.19 4.24 12.90
N ILE A 4 14.54 4.38 11.74
CA ILE A 4 15.21 4.71 10.48
C ILE A 4 14.70 6.06 9.99
N GLU A 5 15.61 7.04 9.93
CA GLU A 5 15.30 8.39 9.44
C GLU A 5 15.88 8.58 8.05
N LEU A 6 15.05 9.06 7.15
CA LEU A 6 15.37 9.36 5.77
C LEU A 6 15.30 10.87 5.52
N ASP A 7 16.33 11.40 4.89
CA ASP A 7 16.34 12.72 4.25
C ASP A 7 17.21 12.59 3.00
N LEU A 8 16.60 12.16 1.89
CA LEU A 8 17.36 11.76 0.72
C LEU A 8 16.62 12.03 -0.60
N SER A 9 17.40 12.03 -1.69
CA SER A 9 16.91 11.88 -3.07
C SER A 9 17.88 11.02 -3.87
N HIS A 10 17.39 10.42 -4.96
CA HIS A 10 18.23 9.59 -5.83
C HIS A 10 17.86 9.70 -7.29
N SER A 11 18.87 9.87 -8.10
CA SER A 11 18.80 9.80 -9.56
C SER A 11 19.85 8.82 -10.08
N TYR A 12 19.49 8.04 -11.07
CA TYR A 12 20.43 7.22 -11.85
C TYR A 12 21.10 8.02 -12.95
N VAL A 13 20.62 9.23 -13.22
CA VAL A 13 21.21 10.16 -14.18
C VAL A 13 22.27 11.00 -13.47
N ALA A 14 23.45 11.15 -14.07
CA ALA A 14 24.57 11.85 -13.45
C ALA A 14 24.28 13.34 -13.19
N HIS A 15 23.51 14.00 -14.07
CA HIS A 15 23.15 15.42 -13.97
C HIS A 15 21.64 15.58 -14.21
N PRO A 16 20.80 15.27 -13.21
CA PRO A 16 19.35 15.38 -13.35
C PRO A 16 18.94 16.84 -13.55
N GLN A 17 18.05 17.10 -14.52
CA GLN A 17 17.57 18.43 -14.87
C GLN A 17 16.11 18.63 -14.54
N THR A 18 15.34 17.53 -14.52
CA THR A 18 13.89 17.53 -14.31
C THR A 18 13.50 16.52 -13.23
N ASP A 19 12.31 16.64 -12.70
CA ASP A 19 11.75 15.67 -11.74
C ASP A 19 11.70 14.24 -12.30
N GLU A 20 11.55 14.08 -13.62
CA GLU A 20 11.51 12.78 -14.30
C GLU A 20 12.85 12.03 -14.29
N ASP A 21 13.95 12.75 -14.11
CA ASP A 21 15.29 12.17 -14.01
C ASP A 21 15.54 11.51 -12.64
N TYR A 22 14.64 11.76 -11.67
CA TYR A 22 14.76 11.21 -10.33
C TYR A 22 13.97 9.93 -10.15
N ALA A 23 14.62 8.89 -9.69
CA ALA A 23 13.95 7.69 -9.20
C ALA A 23 13.30 7.92 -7.82
N LEU A 24 13.92 8.80 -7.01
CA LEU A 24 13.39 9.31 -5.74
C LEU A 24 13.62 10.81 -5.68
N LEU A 25 12.54 11.56 -5.69
CA LEU A 25 12.53 12.99 -5.37
C LEU A 25 12.81 13.20 -3.89
N PRO A 26 13.13 14.43 -3.44
CA PRO A 26 13.43 14.69 -2.04
C PRO A 26 12.36 14.12 -1.11
N LEU A 27 12.77 13.20 -0.24
CA LEU A 27 11.91 12.46 0.68
C LEU A 27 12.47 12.58 2.10
N LYS A 28 11.61 13.07 3.02
CA LYS A 28 11.85 13.02 4.47
C LYS A 28 10.81 12.12 5.12
N PHE A 29 11.27 11.09 5.80
CA PHE A 29 10.39 10.17 6.50
C PHE A 29 11.12 9.46 7.64
N THR A 30 10.37 9.04 8.67
CA THR A 30 10.90 8.25 9.78
C THR A 30 10.10 6.97 9.95
N PHE A 31 10.74 5.83 9.74
CA PHE A 31 10.24 4.52 10.16
C PHE A 31 10.54 4.35 11.66
N ARG A 32 9.50 4.27 12.46
CA ARG A 32 9.64 4.10 13.92
C ARG A 32 10.08 2.67 14.24
N ASP A 33 10.85 2.53 15.31
CA ASP A 33 11.23 1.20 15.80
C ASP A 33 9.98 0.36 16.12
N GLY A 34 10.02 -0.90 15.75
CA GLY A 34 8.94 -1.86 15.96
C GLY A 34 7.67 -1.64 15.11
N GLY A 35 7.69 -0.74 14.13
CA GLY A 35 6.55 -0.47 13.24
C GLY A 35 6.55 -1.35 11.99
N ALA A 36 5.37 -1.70 11.49
CA ALA A 36 5.18 -2.33 10.18
C ALA A 36 4.76 -1.29 9.14
N TYR A 37 5.56 -1.16 8.08
CA TYR A 37 5.33 -0.20 7.01
C TYR A 37 5.19 -0.92 5.67
N ALA A 38 4.29 -0.44 4.81
CA ALA A 38 4.24 -0.86 3.43
C ALA A 38 4.60 0.30 2.48
N LEU A 39 5.40 0.01 1.46
CA LEU A 39 5.64 0.90 0.33
C LEU A 39 4.75 0.40 -0.82
N LEU A 40 3.76 1.18 -1.18
CA LEU A 40 2.73 0.82 -2.16
C LEU A 40 2.72 1.82 -3.32
N GLY A 41 2.56 1.35 -4.54
CA GLY A 41 2.49 2.21 -5.71
C GLY A 41 2.69 1.44 -7.02
N PRO A 42 2.46 2.07 -8.17
CA PRO A 42 2.66 1.44 -9.47
C PRO A 42 4.12 1.03 -9.71
N SER A 43 4.32 0.14 -10.69
CA SER A 43 5.68 -0.25 -11.10
C SER A 43 6.49 0.96 -11.54
N GLY A 44 7.78 1.00 -11.19
CA GLY A 44 8.67 2.11 -11.56
C GLY A 44 8.54 3.38 -10.73
N CYS A 45 7.69 3.44 -9.68
CA CYS A 45 7.54 4.65 -8.87
C CYS A 45 8.64 4.88 -7.81
N GLY A 46 9.67 4.02 -7.73
CA GLY A 46 10.81 4.20 -6.82
C GLY A 46 10.84 3.31 -5.57
N LYS A 47 9.88 2.40 -5.34
CA LYS A 47 9.80 1.54 -4.12
C LYS A 47 11.07 0.72 -3.87
N THR A 48 11.49 -0.08 -4.85
CA THR A 48 12.71 -0.89 -4.77
C THR A 48 13.98 -0.02 -4.65
N THR A 49 14.00 1.15 -5.31
CA THR A 49 15.09 2.11 -5.16
C THR A 49 15.18 2.61 -3.71
N LEU A 50 14.07 2.97 -3.10
CA LEU A 50 14.01 3.39 -1.70
C LEU A 50 14.46 2.25 -0.77
N LEU A 51 13.96 1.02 -1.00
CA LEU A 51 14.35 -0.15 -0.23
C LEU A 51 15.86 -0.42 -0.32
N ASN A 52 16.44 -0.30 -1.52
CA ASN A 52 17.88 -0.47 -1.76
C ASN A 52 18.70 0.65 -1.10
N CYS A 53 18.20 1.87 -1.05
CA CYS A 53 18.84 2.95 -0.28
C CYS A 53 18.82 2.63 1.22
N VAL A 54 17.72 2.17 1.78
CA VAL A 54 17.59 1.79 3.21
C VAL A 54 18.51 0.61 3.53
N SER A 55 18.56 -0.42 2.66
CA SER A 55 19.39 -1.59 2.90
C SER A 55 20.89 -1.31 2.77
N GLY A 56 21.30 -0.26 2.06
CA GLY A 56 22.69 0.04 1.75
C GLY A 56 23.24 -0.67 0.52
N LEU A 57 22.36 -1.31 -0.27
CA LEU A 57 22.71 -1.82 -1.61
C LEU A 57 22.90 -0.67 -2.61
N LEU A 58 22.22 0.44 -2.36
CA LEU A 58 22.31 1.65 -3.17
C LEU A 58 22.61 2.85 -2.26
N ARG A 59 23.60 3.66 -2.63
CA ARG A 59 23.85 4.93 -1.98
C ARG A 59 22.97 6.01 -2.61
N PRO A 60 22.20 6.78 -1.84
CA PRO A 60 21.42 7.88 -2.39
C PRO A 60 22.34 8.94 -3.02
N SER A 61 21.85 9.63 -4.07
CA SER A 61 22.62 10.69 -4.74
C SER A 61 22.82 11.90 -3.84
N HIS A 62 21.80 12.20 -3.01
CA HIS A 62 21.85 13.31 -2.07
C HIS A 62 21.20 12.91 -0.75
N GLY A 63 21.62 13.60 0.32
CA GLY A 63 21.04 13.45 1.65
C GLY A 63 21.67 12.32 2.47
N ARG A 64 20.93 11.85 3.48
CA ARG A 64 21.44 10.92 4.49
C ARG A 64 20.36 9.96 4.99
N ILE A 65 20.84 8.85 5.55
CA ILE A 65 20.03 7.81 6.22
C ILE A 65 20.62 7.60 7.61
N LEU A 66 19.78 7.75 8.63
CA LEU A 66 20.18 7.55 10.02
C LEU A 66 19.48 6.32 10.60
N PHE A 67 20.21 5.51 11.36
CA PHE A 67 19.68 4.43 12.20
C PHE A 67 19.94 4.82 13.66
N ASP A 68 18.89 5.00 14.45
CA ASP A 68 18.96 5.47 15.83
C ASP A 68 19.85 6.74 15.96
N GLY A 69 19.68 7.69 15.04
CA GLY A 69 20.45 8.92 14.98
C GLY A 69 21.88 8.78 14.43
N GLN A 70 22.37 7.57 14.16
CA GLN A 70 23.71 7.34 13.57
C GLN A 70 23.65 7.34 12.05
N ASP A 71 24.50 8.11 11.40
CA ASP A 71 24.60 8.13 9.94
C ASP A 71 25.17 6.81 9.42
N VAL A 72 24.33 6.12 8.61
CA VAL A 72 24.66 4.85 7.96
C VAL A 72 24.73 4.97 6.44
N THR A 73 24.66 6.17 5.89
CA THR A 73 24.56 6.43 4.44
C THR A 73 25.64 5.73 3.62
N ALA A 74 26.87 5.72 4.12
CA ALA A 74 28.01 5.08 3.45
C ALA A 74 28.27 3.63 3.95
N LYS A 75 27.50 3.12 4.93
CA LYS A 75 27.70 1.77 5.48
C LYS A 75 27.11 0.71 4.55
N THR A 76 27.78 -0.45 4.47
CA THR A 76 27.31 -1.64 3.75
C THR A 76 26.07 -2.26 4.41
N PRO A 77 25.30 -3.12 3.71
CA PRO A 77 24.15 -3.82 4.31
C PRO A 77 24.52 -4.63 5.55
N GLN A 78 25.71 -5.25 5.55
CA GLN A 78 26.21 -6.00 6.70
C GLN A 78 26.44 -5.09 7.93
N ALA A 79 27.03 -3.93 7.71
CA ALA A 79 27.29 -2.94 8.76
C ALA A 79 26.01 -2.25 9.26
N ARG A 80 24.98 -2.17 8.42
CA ARG A 80 23.61 -1.72 8.82
C ARG A 80 22.82 -2.77 9.55
N ASN A 81 23.28 -4.03 9.55
CA ASN A 81 22.61 -5.16 10.18
C ASN A 81 21.17 -5.38 9.70
N ILE A 82 20.95 -5.29 8.39
CA ILE A 82 19.65 -5.49 7.73
C ILE A 82 19.47 -6.97 7.37
N ALA A 83 18.23 -7.45 7.44
CA ALA A 83 17.78 -8.66 6.75
C ALA A 83 16.92 -8.24 5.55
N GLN A 84 17.23 -8.74 4.37
CA GLN A 84 16.43 -8.49 3.17
C GLN A 84 15.93 -9.78 2.55
N VAL A 85 14.64 -9.83 2.24
CA VAL A 85 13.96 -10.91 1.54
C VAL A 85 13.57 -10.38 0.16
N PHE A 86 14.03 -11.07 -0.87
CA PHE A 86 13.83 -10.67 -2.26
C PHE A 86 12.57 -11.30 -2.86
N GLN A 87 12.10 -10.77 -3.97
CA GLN A 87 10.97 -11.25 -4.73
C GLN A 87 11.13 -12.74 -5.14
N PHE A 88 12.31 -13.11 -5.60
CA PHE A 88 12.62 -14.50 -5.89
C PHE A 88 13.30 -15.17 -4.69
N PRO A 89 12.96 -16.43 -4.38
CA PRO A 89 13.50 -17.12 -3.22
C PRO A 89 15.02 -17.30 -3.33
N VAL A 90 15.74 -16.80 -2.32
CA VAL A 90 17.19 -17.00 -2.19
C VAL A 90 17.42 -18.15 -1.21
N VAL A 91 17.69 -19.34 -1.74
CA VAL A 91 17.92 -20.57 -0.97
C VAL A 91 19.16 -21.31 -1.43
N TYR A 92 19.75 -22.08 -0.56
CA TYR A 92 20.84 -23.01 -0.91
C TYR A 92 20.23 -24.40 -1.18
N ASP A 93 20.11 -24.77 -2.44
CA ASP A 93 19.43 -25.98 -2.89
C ASP A 93 20.08 -27.26 -2.36
N THR A 94 21.40 -27.25 -2.10
CA THR A 94 22.18 -28.36 -1.55
C THR A 94 21.99 -28.57 -0.05
N MET A 95 21.48 -27.59 0.66
CA MET A 95 21.21 -27.60 2.10
C MET A 95 19.81 -28.11 2.40
N THR A 96 19.61 -28.63 3.61
CA THR A 96 18.27 -28.92 4.15
C THR A 96 17.53 -27.64 4.45
N VAL A 97 16.21 -27.72 4.72
CA VAL A 97 15.41 -26.59 5.20
C VAL A 97 16.00 -26.06 6.51
N ALA A 98 16.30 -26.96 7.46
CA ALA A 98 16.92 -26.59 8.74
C ALA A 98 18.25 -25.87 8.56
N ASP A 99 19.13 -26.36 7.65
CA ASP A 99 20.42 -25.73 7.39
C ASP A 99 20.26 -24.35 6.73
N ASN A 100 19.32 -24.18 5.80
CA ASN A 100 19.02 -22.90 5.20
C ASN A 100 18.58 -21.88 6.26
N LEU A 101 17.67 -22.26 7.15
CA LEU A 101 17.20 -21.40 8.24
C LEU A 101 18.32 -21.10 9.25
N ALA A 102 19.17 -22.09 9.56
CA ALA A 102 20.29 -21.94 10.49
C ALA A 102 21.44 -21.08 9.94
N PHE A 103 21.62 -21.04 8.61
CA PHE A 103 22.77 -20.44 7.96
C PHE A 103 23.08 -19.00 8.41
N PRO A 104 22.10 -18.06 8.47
CA PRO A 104 22.36 -16.70 8.93
C PRO A 104 22.84 -16.62 10.38
N LEU A 105 22.42 -17.53 11.24
CA LEU A 105 22.80 -17.59 12.64
C LEU A 105 24.19 -18.21 12.84
N ARG A 106 24.49 -19.30 12.07
CA ARG A 106 25.83 -19.92 12.08
C ARG A 106 26.91 -18.92 11.68
N ASN A 107 26.68 -18.12 10.63
CA ASN A 107 27.62 -17.11 10.18
C ASN A 107 27.88 -15.99 11.20
N ARG A 108 27.04 -15.89 12.24
CA ARG A 108 27.20 -14.95 13.35
C ARG A 108 27.74 -15.58 14.62
N GLY A 109 28.11 -16.86 14.57
CA GLY A 109 28.65 -17.58 15.71
C GLY A 109 27.64 -17.82 16.83
N ILE A 110 26.35 -17.85 16.53
CA ILE A 110 25.31 -18.15 17.53
C ILE A 110 25.48 -19.62 17.99
N PRO A 111 25.35 -19.88 19.32
CA PRO A 111 25.48 -21.24 19.86
C PRO A 111 24.45 -22.21 19.24
N PRO A 112 24.84 -23.50 19.00
CA PRO A 112 24.00 -24.49 18.34
C PRO A 112 22.62 -24.70 18.99
N ASP A 113 22.55 -24.66 20.32
CA ASP A 113 21.28 -24.83 21.03
C ASP A 113 20.31 -23.69 20.77
N ARG A 114 20.81 -22.45 20.74
CA ARG A 114 20.02 -21.26 20.37
C ARG A 114 19.60 -21.28 18.91
N ILE A 115 20.45 -21.77 18.02
CA ILE A 115 20.08 -21.97 16.61
C ILE A 115 18.93 -22.95 16.51
N ARG A 116 19.00 -24.10 17.21
CA ARG A 116 17.98 -25.14 17.17
C ARG A 116 16.63 -24.63 17.65
N GLU A 117 16.63 -23.96 18.80
CA GLU A 117 15.45 -23.31 19.36
C GLU A 117 14.80 -22.31 18.34
N ARG A 118 15.62 -21.41 17.80
CA ARG A 118 15.12 -20.35 16.91
C ARG A 118 14.63 -20.89 15.57
N VAL A 119 15.36 -21.85 14.98
CA VAL A 119 14.97 -22.54 13.73
C VAL A 119 13.67 -23.30 13.93
N GLY A 120 13.53 -24.06 15.05
CA GLY A 120 12.30 -24.78 15.36
C GLY A 120 11.09 -23.85 15.44
N ARG A 121 11.21 -22.73 16.16
CA ARG A 121 10.15 -21.74 16.30
C ARG A 121 9.73 -21.11 14.97
N ILE A 122 10.68 -20.69 14.15
CA ILE A 122 10.37 -20.11 12.82
C ILE A 122 9.80 -21.17 11.88
N ALA A 123 10.30 -22.41 11.92
CA ALA A 123 9.76 -23.50 11.12
C ALA A 123 8.31 -23.84 11.51
N GLU A 124 7.97 -23.83 12.80
CA GLU A 124 6.60 -24.00 13.27
C GLU A 124 5.69 -22.88 12.78
N MET A 125 6.10 -21.63 12.94
CA MET A 125 5.34 -20.46 12.50
C MET A 125 5.07 -20.44 10.99
N LEU A 126 6.03 -20.96 10.18
CA LEU A 126 5.90 -21.05 8.72
C LEU A 126 5.34 -22.42 8.24
N GLU A 127 4.92 -23.30 9.18
CA GLU A 127 4.43 -24.67 8.88
C GLU A 127 5.40 -25.51 8.07
N MET A 128 6.67 -25.46 8.45
CA MET A 128 7.75 -26.19 7.79
C MET A 128 8.39 -27.27 8.68
N SER A 129 7.88 -27.50 9.89
CA SER A 129 8.47 -28.44 10.85
C SER A 129 8.62 -29.87 10.30
N SER A 130 7.64 -30.33 9.48
CA SER A 130 7.66 -31.68 8.89
C SER A 130 8.67 -31.87 7.75
N VAL A 131 9.27 -30.80 7.25
CA VAL A 131 10.18 -30.82 6.10
C VAL A 131 11.59 -30.33 6.43
N LEU A 132 11.91 -30.13 7.71
CA LEU A 132 13.18 -29.55 8.16
C LEU A 132 14.40 -30.31 7.64
N ASP A 133 14.32 -31.64 7.56
CA ASP A 133 15.41 -32.51 7.11
C ASP A 133 15.46 -32.70 5.58
N ARG A 134 14.47 -32.18 4.84
CA ARG A 134 14.46 -32.27 3.38
C ARG A 134 15.39 -31.25 2.77
N ARG A 135 16.04 -31.61 1.64
CA ARG A 135 16.84 -30.67 0.86
C ARG A 135 15.94 -29.69 0.11
N ALA A 136 16.38 -28.43 0.01
CA ALA A 136 15.62 -27.38 -0.66
C ALA A 136 15.44 -27.63 -2.17
N SER A 137 16.37 -28.36 -2.81
CA SER A 137 16.28 -28.69 -4.26
C SER A 137 15.01 -29.45 -4.65
N GLY A 138 14.44 -30.24 -3.74
CA GLY A 138 13.25 -31.07 -3.98
C GLY A 138 11.92 -30.35 -3.60
N LEU A 139 11.93 -29.08 -3.26
CA LEU A 139 10.76 -28.35 -2.78
C LEU A 139 10.12 -27.49 -3.88
N THR A 140 8.83 -27.22 -3.71
CA THR A 140 8.06 -26.29 -4.54
C THR A 140 8.56 -24.84 -4.40
N ALA A 141 8.19 -23.98 -5.34
CA ALA A 141 8.54 -22.55 -5.29
C ALA A 141 8.01 -21.88 -4.00
N ASP A 142 6.79 -22.22 -3.59
CA ASP A 142 6.18 -21.70 -2.36
C ASP A 142 6.96 -22.12 -1.12
N ALA A 143 7.37 -23.38 -1.04
CA ALA A 143 8.19 -23.86 0.08
C ALA A 143 9.57 -23.19 0.10
N LYS A 144 10.18 -22.94 -1.06
CA LYS A 144 11.43 -22.19 -1.17
C LYS A 144 11.25 -20.73 -0.74
N GLN A 145 10.11 -20.13 -1.06
CA GLN A 145 9.80 -18.76 -0.60
C GLN A 145 9.60 -18.71 0.93
N LYS A 146 8.93 -19.71 1.52
CA LYS A 146 8.85 -19.84 2.99
C LYS A 146 10.24 -19.95 3.63
N ILE A 147 11.18 -20.69 3.02
CA ILE A 147 12.58 -20.75 3.48
C ILE A 147 13.23 -19.36 3.40
N SER A 148 13.07 -18.66 2.29
CA SER A 148 13.64 -17.33 2.09
C SER A 148 13.11 -16.33 3.14
N LEU A 149 11.80 -16.34 3.42
CA LEU A 149 11.18 -15.59 4.51
C LEU A 149 11.77 -15.98 5.87
N GLY A 150 11.85 -17.27 6.16
CA GLY A 150 12.39 -17.80 7.41
C GLY A 150 13.84 -17.39 7.66
N ARG A 151 14.68 -17.34 6.62
CA ARG A 151 16.07 -16.86 6.71
C ARG A 151 16.17 -15.39 7.13
N GLY A 152 15.21 -14.55 6.73
CA GLY A 152 15.11 -13.18 7.22
C GLY A 152 14.63 -13.11 8.67
N LEU A 153 13.56 -13.84 8.99
CA LEU A 153 12.87 -13.80 10.27
C LEU A 153 13.62 -14.51 11.42
N VAL A 154 14.48 -15.47 11.11
CA VAL A 154 15.24 -16.20 12.12
C VAL A 154 16.21 -15.31 12.89
N ARG A 155 16.60 -14.17 12.31
CA ARG A 155 17.49 -13.18 12.93
C ARG A 155 16.70 -12.28 13.88
N SER A 156 17.09 -12.22 15.15
CA SER A 156 16.47 -11.38 16.18
C SER A 156 17.23 -10.07 16.46
N ASP A 157 18.46 -9.99 15.93
CA ASP A 157 19.42 -8.91 16.20
C ASP A 157 19.48 -7.84 15.09
N VAL A 158 18.58 -7.92 14.12
CA VAL A 158 18.58 -7.01 12.95
C VAL A 158 18.03 -5.63 13.30
N SER A 159 18.52 -4.60 12.58
CA SER A 159 18.00 -3.24 12.65
C SER A 159 16.60 -3.14 12.03
N ALA A 160 16.39 -3.82 10.90
CA ALA A 160 15.08 -3.95 10.25
C ALA A 160 15.06 -5.18 9.33
N ILE A 161 13.85 -5.63 8.97
CA ILE A 161 13.64 -6.64 7.93
C ILE A 161 12.94 -5.96 6.76
N LEU A 162 13.53 -6.11 5.58
CA LEU A 162 13.05 -5.52 4.33
C LEU A 162 12.51 -6.62 3.43
N PHE A 163 11.30 -6.45 2.95
CA PHE A 163 10.63 -7.35 2.03
C PHE A 163 10.43 -6.66 0.67
N ASP A 164 11.01 -7.21 -0.38
CA ASP A 164 10.83 -6.72 -1.75
C ASP A 164 9.91 -7.67 -2.51
N GLU A 165 8.61 -7.35 -2.54
CA GLU A 165 7.54 -8.14 -3.17
C GLU A 165 7.58 -9.65 -2.82
N PRO A 166 7.69 -10.04 -1.55
CA PRO A 166 8.05 -11.41 -1.16
C PRO A 166 6.97 -12.45 -1.45
N LEU A 167 5.74 -12.04 -1.76
CA LEU A 167 4.63 -12.95 -2.00
C LEU A 167 4.20 -13.02 -3.48
N THR A 168 4.88 -12.33 -4.39
CA THR A 168 4.47 -12.22 -5.80
C THR A 168 4.38 -13.58 -6.50
N VAL A 169 5.28 -14.51 -6.18
CA VAL A 169 5.36 -15.84 -6.81
C VAL A 169 4.52 -16.92 -6.11
N ILE A 170 3.76 -16.55 -5.08
CA ILE A 170 2.99 -17.47 -4.23
C ILE A 170 1.53 -17.53 -4.68
N ASP A 171 0.91 -18.70 -4.56
CA ASP A 171 -0.51 -18.92 -4.79
C ASP A 171 -1.39 -17.97 -3.94
N PRO A 172 -2.49 -17.40 -4.50
CA PRO A 172 -3.33 -16.44 -3.79
C PRO A 172 -3.87 -16.90 -2.43
N GLN A 173 -4.24 -18.18 -2.29
CA GLN A 173 -4.74 -18.72 -1.02
C GLN A 173 -3.63 -18.73 0.03
N LEU A 174 -2.43 -19.17 -0.35
CA LEU A 174 -1.27 -19.23 0.54
C LEU A 174 -0.74 -17.82 0.89
N LYS A 175 -0.88 -16.83 -0.02
CA LYS A 175 -0.55 -15.44 0.28
C LYS A 175 -1.28 -14.90 1.50
N TRP A 176 -2.58 -15.19 1.62
CA TRP A 176 -3.39 -14.73 2.74
C TRP A 176 -2.90 -15.32 4.08
N GLU A 177 -2.61 -16.62 4.10
CA GLU A 177 -2.09 -17.31 5.29
C GLU A 177 -0.72 -16.77 5.70
N LEU A 178 0.19 -16.62 4.75
CA LEU A 178 1.52 -16.09 5.03
C LEU A 178 1.52 -14.66 5.53
N ARG A 179 0.65 -13.78 4.97
CA ARG A 179 0.50 -12.41 5.49
C ARG A 179 0.04 -12.40 6.94
N ARG A 180 -0.98 -13.21 7.26
CA ARG A 180 -1.46 -13.33 8.64
C ARG A 180 -0.35 -13.76 9.57
N LYS A 181 0.43 -14.77 9.20
CA LYS A 181 1.56 -15.25 9.97
C LYS A 181 2.68 -14.23 10.11
N LEU A 182 3.01 -13.52 9.04
CA LEU A 182 4.00 -12.43 9.11
C LEU A 182 3.55 -11.33 10.08
N LYS A 183 2.26 -10.99 10.11
CA LYS A 183 1.69 -10.02 11.06
C LYS A 183 1.75 -10.54 12.50
N GLU A 184 1.43 -11.81 12.73
CA GLU A 184 1.58 -12.46 14.05
C GLU A 184 3.03 -12.41 14.54
N ILE A 185 3.99 -12.76 13.66
CA ILE A 185 5.43 -12.70 13.93
C ILE A 185 5.88 -11.27 14.27
N HIS A 186 5.42 -10.29 13.49
CA HIS A 186 5.71 -8.88 13.74
C HIS A 186 5.23 -8.45 15.14
N HIS A 187 3.99 -8.76 15.49
CA HIS A 187 3.42 -8.40 16.79
C HIS A 187 4.15 -9.09 17.96
N GLU A 188 4.55 -10.35 17.79
CA GLU A 188 5.23 -11.12 18.83
C GLU A 188 6.65 -10.60 19.07
N PHE A 189 7.40 -10.29 18.02
CA PHE A 189 8.82 -9.93 18.13
C PHE A 189 9.08 -8.42 18.05
N LYS A 190 8.06 -7.58 17.86
CA LYS A 190 8.19 -6.12 17.71
C LYS A 190 9.23 -5.74 16.64
N LEU A 191 9.13 -6.36 15.48
CA LEU A 191 10.07 -6.18 14.39
C LEU A 191 9.82 -4.86 13.65
N THR A 192 10.86 -4.11 13.29
CA THR A 192 10.74 -3.02 12.30
C THR A 192 10.71 -3.68 10.91
N LEU A 193 9.55 -3.60 10.23
CA LEU A 193 9.33 -4.21 8.94
C LEU A 193 9.05 -3.15 7.88
N ILE A 194 9.71 -3.26 6.72
CA ILE A 194 9.41 -2.45 5.53
C ILE A 194 9.08 -3.42 4.39
N TYR A 195 7.84 -3.36 3.93
CA TYR A 195 7.25 -4.28 2.97
C TYR A 195 6.93 -3.56 1.65
N VAL A 196 7.62 -3.89 0.58
CA VAL A 196 7.33 -3.38 -0.76
C VAL A 196 6.33 -4.31 -1.44
N THR A 197 5.27 -3.74 -1.99
CA THR A 197 4.28 -4.46 -2.81
C THR A 197 3.59 -3.53 -3.80
N HIS A 198 3.01 -4.10 -4.84
CA HIS A 198 2.05 -3.43 -5.73
C HIS A 198 0.60 -3.87 -5.44
N ASP A 199 0.40 -4.85 -4.56
CA ASP A 199 -0.92 -5.33 -4.15
C ASP A 199 -1.44 -4.50 -2.97
N GLN A 200 -2.57 -3.78 -3.20
CA GLN A 200 -3.21 -2.96 -2.19
C GLN A 200 -3.69 -3.77 -0.99
N THR A 201 -4.23 -4.98 -1.25
CA THR A 201 -4.73 -5.85 -0.18
C THR A 201 -3.59 -6.28 0.74
N GLU A 202 -2.41 -6.58 0.17
CA GLU A 202 -1.22 -6.88 0.96
C GLU A 202 -0.82 -5.70 1.84
N ALA A 203 -0.69 -4.51 1.25
CA ALA A 203 -0.27 -3.32 1.98
C ALA A 203 -1.24 -2.93 3.10
N LEU A 204 -2.54 -2.81 2.78
CA LEU A 204 -3.57 -2.32 3.70
C LEU A 204 -3.91 -3.31 4.82
N THR A 205 -3.68 -4.62 4.64
CA THR A 205 -3.97 -5.63 5.67
C THR A 205 -2.77 -5.96 6.56
N PHE A 206 -1.55 -5.74 6.05
CA PHE A 206 -0.32 -6.06 6.76
C PHE A 206 0.20 -4.90 7.61
N ALA A 207 0.33 -3.71 7.02
CA ALA A 207 1.08 -2.60 7.60
C ALA A 207 0.26 -1.75 8.59
N ASP A 208 0.95 -1.18 9.58
CA ASP A 208 0.39 -0.16 10.47
C ASP A 208 0.27 1.17 9.73
N GLN A 209 1.24 1.46 8.85
CA GLN A 209 1.24 2.62 7.96
C GLN A 209 1.67 2.25 6.55
N VAL A 210 0.99 2.80 5.58
CA VAL A 210 1.26 2.61 4.16
C VAL A 210 1.73 3.92 3.55
N MET A 211 2.92 3.90 2.94
CA MET A 211 3.43 4.99 2.11
C MET A 211 3.02 4.74 0.67
N VAL A 212 2.09 5.54 0.16
CA VAL A 212 1.71 5.51 -1.25
C VAL A 212 2.68 6.35 -2.06
N MET A 213 3.35 5.71 -3.01
CA MET A 213 4.38 6.34 -3.85
C MET A 213 3.91 6.49 -5.30
N ALA A 214 4.24 7.60 -5.91
CA ALA A 214 4.06 7.85 -7.33
C ALA A 214 5.17 8.76 -7.87
N ARG A 215 5.74 8.42 -9.03
CA ARG A 215 6.75 9.24 -9.74
C ARG A 215 7.87 9.73 -8.82
N GLY A 216 8.46 8.83 -8.04
CA GLY A 216 9.56 9.13 -7.13
C GLY A 216 9.17 9.87 -5.84
N ARG A 217 7.87 10.14 -5.59
CA ARG A 217 7.39 10.88 -4.41
C ARG A 217 6.58 9.98 -3.49
N ALA A 218 6.68 10.22 -2.19
CA ALA A 218 5.67 9.77 -1.23
C ALA A 218 4.48 10.76 -1.31
N VAL A 219 3.35 10.30 -1.87
CA VAL A 219 2.16 11.14 -2.07
C VAL A 219 1.35 11.27 -0.79
N GLN A 220 1.21 10.16 -0.06
CA GLN A 220 0.56 10.13 1.25
C GLN A 220 1.13 8.99 2.08
N VAL A 221 1.22 9.21 3.38
CA VAL A 221 1.51 8.17 4.37
C VAL A 221 0.41 8.19 5.42
N GLY A 222 -0.14 7.02 5.74
CA GLY A 222 -1.21 6.91 6.73
C GLY A 222 -1.62 5.46 6.98
N SER A 223 -2.57 5.27 7.88
CA SER A 223 -3.26 3.99 8.08
C SER A 223 -4.10 3.61 6.85
N ALA A 224 -4.57 2.37 6.81
CA ALA A 224 -5.50 1.94 5.77
C ALA A 224 -6.75 2.84 5.72
N ASP A 225 -7.28 3.20 6.88
CA ASP A 225 -8.46 4.07 7.01
C ASP A 225 -8.18 5.48 6.50
N ASP A 226 -7.03 6.09 6.84
CA ASP A 226 -6.65 7.42 6.34
C ASP A 226 -6.60 7.46 4.81
N LEU A 227 -5.99 6.43 4.21
CA LEU A 227 -5.84 6.34 2.75
C LEU A 227 -7.16 6.06 2.04
N PHE A 228 -8.07 5.35 2.70
CA PHE A 228 -9.37 5.01 2.14
C PHE A 228 -10.38 6.15 2.32
N GLU A 229 -10.56 6.64 3.55
CA GLU A 229 -11.61 7.61 3.88
C GLU A 229 -11.25 9.04 3.45
N ARG A 230 -9.98 9.43 3.61
CA ARG A 230 -9.53 10.80 3.34
C ARG A 230 -8.25 10.84 2.51
N PRO A 231 -8.29 10.36 1.26
CA PRO A 231 -7.11 10.42 0.39
C PRO A 231 -6.69 11.89 0.19
N ALA A 232 -5.43 12.19 0.54
CA ALA A 232 -4.89 13.55 0.48
C ALA A 232 -4.70 14.06 -0.97
N HIS A 233 -4.71 13.16 -1.95
CA HIS A 233 -4.52 13.45 -3.36
C HIS A 233 -5.43 12.57 -4.21
N THR A 234 -5.93 13.09 -5.32
CA THR A 234 -6.81 12.34 -6.24
C THR A 234 -6.18 11.04 -6.73
N PHE A 235 -4.85 11.03 -6.93
CA PHE A 235 -4.12 9.81 -7.25
C PHE A 235 -4.33 8.72 -6.19
N VAL A 236 -4.24 9.06 -4.91
CA VAL A 236 -4.45 8.08 -3.81
C VAL A 236 -5.90 7.59 -3.80
N GLY A 237 -6.86 8.51 -3.95
CA GLY A 237 -8.28 8.17 -4.05
C GLY A 237 -8.59 7.21 -5.21
N HIS A 238 -7.97 7.44 -6.38
CA HIS A 238 -8.13 6.57 -7.54
C HIS A 238 -7.37 5.25 -7.39
N PHE A 239 -6.16 5.30 -6.83
CA PHE A 239 -5.29 4.14 -6.71
C PHE A 239 -5.72 3.19 -5.60
N ILE A 240 -6.22 3.68 -4.47
CA ILE A 240 -6.71 2.86 -3.34
C ILE A 240 -8.18 2.52 -3.55
N GLY A 241 -8.50 1.23 -3.56
CA GLY A 241 -9.85 0.68 -3.77
C GLY A 241 -10.02 0.03 -5.14
N SER A 242 -10.97 -0.88 -5.24
CA SER A 242 -11.30 -1.59 -6.48
C SER A 242 -12.84 -1.76 -6.60
N PRO A 243 -13.49 -0.89 -7.38
CA PRO A 243 -12.95 0.26 -8.15
C PRO A 243 -12.43 1.40 -7.27
N GLY A 244 -11.56 2.26 -7.84
CA GLY A 244 -11.10 3.48 -7.18
C GLY A 244 -12.20 4.53 -7.03
N MET A 245 -11.90 5.63 -6.32
CA MET A 245 -12.79 6.75 -6.08
C MET A 245 -13.26 7.39 -7.40
N ASN A 246 -14.52 7.74 -7.49
CA ASN A 246 -15.06 8.55 -8.59
C ASN A 246 -14.71 10.02 -8.36
N PHE A 247 -14.41 10.73 -9.44
CA PHE A 247 -14.15 12.16 -9.42
C PHE A 247 -15.10 12.86 -10.41
N LEU A 248 -15.88 13.83 -9.90
CA LEU A 248 -16.83 14.61 -10.66
C LEU A 248 -16.44 16.09 -10.62
N PRO A 249 -16.60 16.84 -11.72
CA PRO A 249 -16.37 18.27 -11.69
C PRO A 249 -17.41 18.92 -10.78
N ALA A 250 -16.96 19.81 -9.90
CA ALA A 250 -17.85 20.52 -8.98
C ALA A 250 -17.40 21.98 -8.80
N GLN A 251 -18.35 22.83 -8.45
CA GLN A 251 -18.10 24.25 -8.16
C GLN A 251 -19.19 24.81 -7.25
N TRP A 252 -18.82 25.73 -6.36
CA TRP A 252 -19.80 26.53 -5.64
C TRP A 252 -20.20 27.72 -6.49
N ARG A 253 -21.45 27.78 -6.91
CA ARG A 253 -21.97 28.84 -7.79
C ARG A 253 -23.43 29.20 -7.44
N ASP A 254 -23.81 30.49 -7.53
CA ASP A 254 -25.17 30.99 -7.31
C ASP A 254 -25.76 30.51 -5.96
N GLY A 255 -24.92 30.50 -4.92
CA GLY A 255 -25.32 30.12 -3.56
C GLY A 255 -25.56 28.63 -3.35
N GLY A 256 -25.08 27.72 -4.24
CA GLY A 256 -25.23 26.28 -4.15
C GLY A 256 -24.07 25.51 -4.74
N LEU A 257 -24.02 24.21 -4.41
CA LEU A 257 -23.08 23.28 -5.00
C LEU A 257 -23.60 22.83 -6.37
N MET A 258 -22.81 23.04 -7.38
CA MET A 258 -23.00 22.48 -8.71
C MET A 258 -22.06 21.30 -8.88
N VAL A 259 -22.59 20.15 -9.33
CA VAL A 259 -21.79 19.00 -9.77
C VAL A 259 -22.11 18.83 -11.26
N GLY A 260 -21.11 19.08 -12.11
CA GLY A 260 -21.37 19.31 -13.52
C GLY A 260 -22.38 20.45 -13.71
N GLN A 261 -23.47 20.17 -14.43
CA GLN A 261 -24.58 21.11 -14.62
C GLN A 261 -25.72 20.91 -13.60
N ALA A 262 -25.66 19.87 -12.79
CA ALA A 262 -26.71 19.57 -11.81
C ALA A 262 -26.49 20.37 -10.51
N ARG A 263 -27.54 21.03 -10.03
CA ARG A 263 -27.54 21.63 -8.69
C ARG A 263 -27.79 20.56 -7.66
N VAL A 264 -26.92 20.47 -6.65
CA VAL A 264 -27.02 19.50 -5.58
C VAL A 264 -27.62 20.15 -4.33
N GLU A 265 -28.81 19.71 -3.95
CA GLU A 265 -29.46 20.18 -2.74
C GLU A 265 -28.82 19.57 -1.48
N GLY A 266 -28.97 20.25 -0.33
CA GLY A 266 -28.48 19.75 0.97
C GLY A 266 -27.01 20.05 1.27
N ALA A 267 -26.32 20.86 0.45
CA ALA A 267 -24.99 21.34 0.77
C ALA A 267 -25.04 22.30 1.99
N SER A 268 -24.29 21.96 3.06
CA SER A 268 -24.29 22.72 4.32
C SER A 268 -23.50 24.04 4.23
N GLY A 269 -23.73 24.94 5.20
CA GLY A 269 -23.01 26.21 5.30
C GLY A 269 -21.49 26.09 5.43
N ASP A 270 -20.99 25.03 6.10
CA ASP A 270 -19.55 24.75 6.23
C ASP A 270 -18.92 24.43 4.87
N LEU A 271 -19.61 23.65 4.06
CA LEU A 271 -19.17 23.34 2.70
C LEU A 271 -19.16 24.60 1.82
N ALA A 272 -20.16 25.47 1.99
CA ALA A 272 -20.18 26.78 1.31
C ALA A 272 -18.95 27.63 1.65
N THR A 273 -18.56 27.65 2.93
CA THR A 273 -17.39 28.41 3.38
C THR A 273 -16.10 27.85 2.78
N LYS A 274 -15.96 26.51 2.67
CA LYS A 274 -14.79 25.85 2.09
C LYS A 274 -14.69 26.02 0.58
N LEU A 275 -15.82 26.00 -0.13
CA LEU A 275 -15.85 25.94 -1.60
C LEU A 275 -16.09 27.28 -2.29
N ARG A 276 -16.61 28.30 -1.58
CA ARG A 276 -17.00 29.59 -2.17
C ARG A 276 -15.86 30.24 -2.98
N ASP A 277 -14.66 30.25 -2.41
CA ASP A 277 -13.47 30.87 -2.99
C ASP A 277 -12.50 29.83 -3.61
N ALA A 278 -12.91 28.57 -3.66
CA ALA A 278 -12.06 27.49 -4.16
C ALA A 278 -12.00 27.43 -5.70
N GLY A 279 -12.96 28.08 -6.40
CA GLY A 279 -13.09 27.95 -7.85
C GLY A 279 -13.59 26.56 -8.28
N PRO A 280 -13.23 26.10 -9.49
CA PRO A 280 -13.52 24.73 -9.92
C PRO A 280 -12.77 23.71 -9.06
N VAL A 281 -13.48 22.69 -8.60
CA VAL A 281 -12.94 21.59 -7.77
C VAL A 281 -13.39 20.25 -8.34
N LYS A 282 -12.80 19.15 -7.85
CA LYS A 282 -13.29 17.79 -8.07
C LYS A 282 -13.98 17.29 -6.79
N LEU A 283 -15.23 16.83 -6.93
CA LEU A 283 -15.91 16.05 -5.91
C LEU A 283 -15.44 14.60 -6.04
N GLY A 284 -14.89 14.04 -4.97
CA GLY A 284 -14.47 12.66 -4.87
C GLY A 284 -15.43 11.86 -4.00
N VAL A 285 -15.96 10.76 -4.52
CA VAL A 285 -16.83 9.84 -3.78
C VAL A 285 -16.51 8.39 -4.14
N ARG A 286 -16.38 7.54 -3.11
CA ARG A 286 -16.08 6.12 -3.35
C ARG A 286 -17.31 5.36 -3.83
N PRO A 287 -17.12 4.33 -4.68
CA PRO A 287 -18.20 3.45 -5.16
C PRO A 287 -19.03 2.84 -4.01
N GLU A 288 -18.39 2.55 -2.90
CA GLU A 288 -18.99 1.97 -1.69
C GLU A 288 -19.97 2.90 -0.98
N TYR A 289 -19.82 4.22 -1.15
CA TYR A 289 -20.63 5.24 -0.47
C TYR A 289 -21.74 5.82 -1.35
N LEU A 290 -21.75 5.48 -2.64
CA LEU A 290 -22.87 5.83 -3.51
C LEU A 290 -24.11 4.99 -3.15
N ARG A 291 -25.27 5.65 -3.09
CA ARG A 291 -26.56 5.01 -2.86
C ARG A 291 -27.54 5.45 -3.93
N VAL A 292 -28.42 4.52 -4.33
CA VAL A 292 -29.58 4.87 -5.15
C VAL A 292 -30.53 5.71 -4.31
N ALA A 293 -30.98 6.81 -4.88
CA ALA A 293 -31.86 7.77 -4.23
C ALA A 293 -33.10 8.06 -5.09
N GLU A 294 -34.14 8.62 -4.46
CA GLU A 294 -35.30 9.10 -5.16
C GLU A 294 -34.98 10.32 -6.02
N PRO A 295 -35.70 10.54 -7.13
CA PRO A 295 -35.53 11.74 -7.96
C PRO A 295 -35.63 13.02 -7.15
N GLY A 296 -34.60 13.88 -7.24
CA GLY A 296 -34.55 15.15 -6.52
C GLY A 296 -34.14 15.04 -5.04
N ALA A 297 -33.76 13.86 -4.54
CA ALA A 297 -33.28 13.72 -3.18
C ALA A 297 -32.02 14.56 -2.93
N ALA A 298 -31.89 15.10 -1.72
CA ALA A 298 -30.73 15.88 -1.31
C ALA A 298 -29.43 15.09 -1.50
N GLY A 299 -28.42 15.74 -2.06
CA GLY A 299 -27.11 15.12 -2.31
C GLY A 299 -27.05 14.20 -3.53
N ALA A 300 -28.15 14.01 -4.26
CA ALA A 300 -28.23 13.10 -5.40
C ALA A 300 -28.21 13.84 -6.74
N VAL A 301 -27.66 13.20 -7.76
CA VAL A 301 -27.69 13.68 -9.16
C VAL A 301 -28.16 12.55 -10.09
N PRO A 302 -28.88 12.92 -11.20
CA PRO A 302 -29.30 11.93 -12.18
C PRO A 302 -28.15 11.51 -13.07
N MET A 303 -28.08 10.21 -13.36
CA MET A 303 -27.08 9.62 -14.25
C MET A 303 -27.73 8.59 -15.15
N ARG A 304 -27.21 8.43 -16.36
CA ARG A 304 -27.68 7.39 -17.28
C ARG A 304 -26.95 6.08 -16.97
N VAL A 305 -27.71 5.01 -16.76
CA VAL A 305 -27.12 3.68 -16.53
C VAL A 305 -26.55 3.13 -17.82
N ASP A 306 -25.25 2.85 -17.84
CA ASP A 306 -24.59 2.20 -18.96
C ASP A 306 -24.59 0.69 -18.81
N ARG A 307 -24.28 0.19 -17.61
CA ARG A 307 -24.15 -1.23 -17.35
C ARG A 307 -24.42 -1.57 -15.88
N VAL A 308 -25.03 -2.72 -15.68
CA VAL A 308 -25.23 -3.36 -14.38
C VAL A 308 -24.60 -4.74 -14.42
N GLN A 309 -23.79 -5.07 -13.42
CA GLN A 309 -23.07 -6.33 -13.35
C GLN A 309 -23.19 -6.91 -11.94
N ASP A 310 -23.77 -8.09 -11.83
CA ASP A 310 -23.74 -8.88 -10.60
C ASP A 310 -22.35 -9.52 -10.43
N VAL A 311 -21.73 -9.27 -9.30
CA VAL A 311 -20.41 -9.82 -8.90
C VAL A 311 -20.58 -10.92 -7.85
N GLY A 312 -21.80 -11.27 -7.49
CA GLY A 312 -22.15 -12.27 -6.48
C GLY A 312 -22.27 -11.68 -5.07
N THR A 313 -21.29 -10.93 -4.61
CA THR A 313 -21.29 -10.29 -3.27
C THR A 313 -21.85 -8.87 -3.28
N TYR A 314 -21.89 -8.24 -4.43
CA TYR A 314 -22.45 -6.89 -4.66
C TYR A 314 -22.83 -6.74 -6.13
N THR A 315 -23.63 -5.73 -6.43
CA THR A 315 -23.91 -5.30 -7.79
C THR A 315 -23.06 -4.09 -8.14
N LEU A 316 -22.27 -4.19 -9.22
CA LEU A 316 -21.52 -3.06 -9.77
C LEU A 316 -22.40 -2.36 -10.80
N LEU A 317 -22.80 -1.14 -10.50
CA LEU A 317 -23.49 -0.25 -11.41
C LEU A 317 -22.46 0.70 -12.03
N VAL A 318 -22.48 0.82 -13.34
CA VAL A 318 -21.71 1.83 -14.09
C VAL A 318 -22.71 2.76 -14.75
N ALA A 319 -22.59 4.04 -14.46
CA ALA A 319 -23.45 5.09 -15.02
C ALA A 319 -22.60 6.20 -15.63
N ASP A 320 -23.13 6.84 -16.67
CA ASP A 320 -22.55 8.00 -17.28
C ASP A 320 -23.11 9.28 -16.65
N PHE A 321 -22.21 10.14 -16.20
CA PHE A 321 -22.53 11.47 -15.75
C PHE A 321 -21.78 12.49 -16.61
N GLU A 322 -22.46 13.11 -17.56
CA GLU A 322 -21.90 14.12 -18.48
C GLU A 322 -20.57 13.68 -19.14
N GLY A 323 -20.51 12.41 -19.61
CA GLY A 323 -19.32 11.83 -20.23
C GLY A 323 -18.29 11.25 -19.24
N THR A 324 -18.56 11.31 -17.93
CA THR A 324 -17.72 10.71 -16.90
C THR A 324 -18.35 9.41 -16.40
N ALA A 325 -17.60 8.30 -16.49
CA ALA A 325 -18.06 7.01 -15.98
C ALA A 325 -18.00 6.98 -14.45
N VAL A 326 -19.15 6.83 -13.80
CA VAL A 326 -19.33 6.69 -12.35
C VAL A 326 -19.62 5.26 -12.01
N ARG A 327 -18.91 4.72 -11.02
CA ARG A 327 -19.08 3.34 -10.54
C ARG A 327 -19.68 3.36 -9.13
N ALA A 328 -20.72 2.57 -8.90
CA ALA A 328 -21.33 2.38 -7.59
C ALA A 328 -21.35 0.90 -7.22
N ARG A 329 -20.98 0.58 -5.97
CA ARG A 329 -21.13 -0.76 -5.38
C ARG A 329 -22.41 -0.79 -4.57
N LEU A 330 -23.42 -1.47 -5.10
CA LEU A 330 -24.73 -1.60 -4.49
C LEU A 330 -24.85 -2.96 -3.80
N GLY A 331 -25.63 -3.03 -2.73
CA GLY A 331 -25.93 -4.32 -2.11
C GLY A 331 -26.61 -5.29 -3.09
N SER A 332 -26.38 -6.58 -2.93
CA SER A 332 -26.90 -7.63 -3.81
C SER A 332 -28.44 -7.72 -3.83
N ASN A 333 -29.11 -7.12 -2.84
CA ASN A 333 -30.58 -7.05 -2.72
C ASN A 333 -31.20 -5.82 -3.41
N ILE A 334 -30.37 -4.93 -3.97
CA ILE A 334 -30.85 -3.75 -4.69
C ILE A 334 -31.03 -4.13 -6.17
N VAL A 335 -32.25 -4.02 -6.67
CA VAL A 335 -32.54 -4.17 -8.09
C VAL A 335 -32.26 -2.83 -8.78
N PRO A 336 -31.16 -2.69 -9.50
CA PRO A 336 -30.81 -1.43 -10.15
C PRO A 336 -31.67 -1.22 -11.38
N VAL A 337 -31.77 0.06 -11.80
CA VAL A 337 -32.40 0.43 -13.07
C VAL A 337 -31.64 -0.24 -14.21
N ALA A 338 -32.38 -0.75 -15.20
CA ALA A 338 -31.77 -1.38 -16.38
C ALA A 338 -30.92 -0.41 -17.20
N ALA A 339 -29.98 -0.95 -17.98
CA ALA A 339 -29.14 -0.15 -18.89
C ALA A 339 -30.01 0.72 -19.80
N GLY A 340 -29.57 1.97 -20.01
CA GLY A 340 -30.29 3.02 -20.75
C GLY A 340 -31.25 3.84 -19.89
N GLY A 341 -31.61 3.37 -18.70
CA GLY A 341 -32.49 4.11 -17.78
C GLY A 341 -31.73 5.18 -16.96
N THR A 342 -32.47 6.04 -16.27
CA THR A 342 -31.92 7.05 -15.39
C THR A 342 -31.92 6.56 -13.93
N VAL A 343 -30.78 6.68 -13.25
CA VAL A 343 -30.63 6.43 -11.81
C VAL A 343 -30.22 7.72 -11.12
N TRP A 344 -30.75 7.96 -9.93
CA TRP A 344 -30.27 9.01 -9.05
C TRP A 344 -29.28 8.44 -8.05
N LEU A 345 -28.05 8.97 -8.01
CA LEU A 345 -27.01 8.55 -7.08
C LEU A 345 -26.64 9.66 -6.11
N SER A 346 -26.62 9.35 -4.83
CA SER A 346 -26.20 10.24 -3.75
C SER A 346 -24.69 10.46 -3.81
N VAL A 347 -24.25 11.57 -4.39
CA VAL A 347 -22.84 11.94 -4.55
C VAL A 347 -22.32 12.80 -3.40
N LEU A 348 -23.20 13.49 -2.69
CA LEU A 348 -22.89 14.29 -1.50
C LEU A 348 -23.33 13.55 -0.26
N ASN A 349 -22.38 13.09 0.53
CA ASN A 349 -22.57 12.35 1.79
C ASN A 349 -21.39 12.63 2.74
N PRO A 350 -21.39 12.15 4.00
CA PRO A 350 -20.32 12.42 4.96
C PRO A 350 -18.91 11.98 4.53
N HIS A 351 -18.80 11.04 3.58
CA HIS A 351 -17.52 10.54 3.04
C HIS A 351 -17.09 11.26 1.75
N THR A 352 -17.84 12.28 1.31
CA THR A 352 -17.50 13.03 0.11
C THR A 352 -16.31 13.94 0.37
N CYS A 353 -15.31 13.87 -0.49
CA CYS A 353 -14.12 14.68 -0.45
C CYS A 353 -14.11 15.71 -1.58
N PHE A 354 -13.46 16.84 -1.37
CA PHE A 354 -13.29 17.86 -2.41
C PHE A 354 -11.80 18.12 -2.64
N TYR A 355 -11.44 18.29 -3.91
CA TYR A 355 -10.04 18.45 -4.31
C TYR A 355 -9.88 19.69 -5.19
N ARG A 356 -8.83 20.47 -4.91
CA ARG A 356 -8.34 21.53 -5.77
C ARG A 356 -6.90 21.23 -6.17
N ASP A 357 -6.60 21.35 -7.46
CA ASP A 357 -5.27 21.03 -8.01
C ASP A 357 -4.76 19.66 -7.55
N GLU A 358 -5.64 18.65 -7.60
CA GLU A 358 -5.43 17.26 -7.18
C GLU A 358 -5.27 17.04 -5.66
N VAL A 359 -5.24 18.09 -4.83
CA VAL A 359 -5.03 18.05 -3.39
C VAL A 359 -6.35 18.20 -2.64
N LEU A 360 -6.52 17.39 -1.57
CA LEU A 360 -7.71 17.43 -0.70
C LEU A 360 -7.88 18.81 -0.05
N ILE A 361 -9.08 19.35 -0.14
CA ILE A 361 -9.49 20.54 0.63
C ILE A 361 -9.85 20.06 2.05
N PRO A 362 -9.20 20.56 3.10
CA PRO A 362 -9.34 20.06 4.47
C PRO A 362 -10.72 20.34 5.09
#